data_c13698f3190a89d3ce5e84eac68cefb6
#
_entry.id   c13698f3190a89d3ce5e84eac68cefb6
#
_cell.length_a   1.000
_cell.length_b   1.000
_cell.length_c   1.000
_cell.angle_alpha   90.00
_cell.angle_beta   90.00
_cell.angle_gamma   90.00
#
_symmetry.space_group_name_H-M   'P 1'
#
loop_
_entity.id
_entity.type
_entity.pdbx_description
1 polymer ?
#
loop_
_entity_poly.entity_id
_entity_poly.type
_entity_poly.pdbx_seq_one_letter_code
_entity_poly.pdbx_strand_id
1 'polypeptide(L)'
;MGIGLRKSRLWGDILNAPIVAHMKTNIQQLKVIIAGDAGRRWTNAMNQRTKRGIESACRASKESEFPRYHLGAALYYKGVLLATGCNSTKTSPLQKRLNAEREFDPNQSGVVNSLHAEIRALSKVKYLDIDFGKLTLYVYREYANGNKAMARPCPACMKYIKELGIKHICYSTADGIAEERID
;
A
#
# COMPACT_ATOMS: atom_id res chain seq x y z
N MET A 1 18.21 -41.07 55.56
CA MET A 1 18.22 -41.24 54.09
C MET A 1 17.50 -40.02 53.49
N GLY A 2 18.25 -39.03 53.08
CA GLY A 2 17.69 -37.77 52.49
C GLY A 2 18.02 -37.73 51.01
N ILE A 3 17.00 -37.68 50.18
CA ILE A 3 17.15 -37.58 48.73
C ILE A 3 17.05 -36.08 48.34
N GLY A 4 18.21 -35.52 47.99
CA GLY A 4 18.29 -34.12 47.54
C GLY A 4 17.74 -33.94 46.12
N LEU A 5 16.71 -33.10 45.94
CA LEU A 5 16.20 -32.68 44.66
C LEU A 5 17.13 -31.60 44.05
N ARG A 6 17.83 -31.95 42.98
CA ARG A 6 18.56 -30.96 42.14
C ARG A 6 17.57 -30.13 41.36
N LYS A 7 17.55 -28.82 41.62
CA LYS A 7 16.89 -27.83 40.77
C LYS A 7 17.65 -27.70 39.43
N SER A 8 17.02 -28.08 38.35
CA SER A 8 17.53 -27.97 36.99
C SER A 8 17.61 -26.48 36.56
N ARG A 9 18.83 -26.04 36.26
CA ARG A 9 19.12 -24.76 35.58
C ARG A 9 18.83 -24.92 34.09
N LEU A 10 17.64 -24.63 33.63
CA LEU A 10 17.30 -24.74 32.21
C LEU A 10 16.40 -23.57 31.70
N TRP A 11 16.33 -22.47 32.42
CA TRP A 11 15.53 -21.32 31.96
C TRP A 11 16.36 -20.06 31.69
N GLY A 12 17.70 -20.10 31.77
CA GLY A 12 18.58 -18.93 31.55
C GLY A 12 19.00 -18.68 30.12
N ASP A 13 19.02 -19.68 29.27
CA ASP A 13 19.75 -19.60 27.98
C ASP A 13 18.86 -19.36 26.74
N ILE A 14 17.54 -19.26 26.91
CA ILE A 14 16.60 -19.02 25.78
C ILE A 14 16.46 -17.54 25.43
N LEU A 15 16.90 -16.62 26.30
CA LEU A 15 16.77 -15.18 26.08
C LEU A 15 17.93 -14.52 25.31
N ASN A 16 18.97 -15.26 24.97
CA ASN A 16 20.16 -14.76 24.26
C ASN A 16 20.37 -15.33 22.86
N ALA A 17 19.34 -15.84 22.22
CA ALA A 17 19.46 -16.30 20.84
C ALA A 17 19.56 -15.09 19.87
N PRO A 18 20.50 -15.10 18.91
CA PRO A 18 20.73 -13.99 17.98
C PRO A 18 19.51 -13.62 17.11
N ILE A 19 18.52 -14.50 17.04
CA ILE A 19 17.27 -14.29 16.31
C ILE A 19 16.40 -13.18 16.94
N VAL A 20 16.43 -13.02 18.27
CA VAL A 20 15.66 -11.98 18.97
C VAL A 20 16.29 -10.59 18.80
N ALA A 21 17.62 -10.51 18.65
CA ALA A 21 18.33 -9.28 18.39
C ALA A 21 18.02 -8.74 16.97
N HIS A 22 17.87 -9.62 15.99
CA HIS A 22 17.55 -9.21 14.60
C HIS A 22 16.12 -8.69 14.43
N MET A 23 15.17 -9.16 15.23
CA MET A 23 13.79 -8.62 15.25
C MET A 23 13.69 -7.25 15.92
N LYS A 24 14.55 -6.93 16.88
CA LYS A 24 14.53 -5.62 17.54
C LYS A 24 15.18 -4.50 16.71
N THR A 25 16.12 -4.84 15.82
CA THR A 25 16.81 -3.83 14.98
C THR A 25 15.96 -3.35 13.81
N ASN A 26 15.00 -4.15 13.35
CA ASN A 26 14.13 -3.78 12.23
C ASN A 26 12.94 -2.88 12.62
N ILE A 27 12.70 -2.69 13.92
CA ILE A 27 11.63 -1.81 14.45
C ILE A 27 12.13 -0.38 14.67
N GLN A 28 13.45 -0.16 14.76
CA GLN A 28 14.02 1.16 15.09
C GLN A 28 14.35 2.05 13.87
N GLN A 29 14.17 1.59 12.63
CA GLN A 29 14.53 2.38 11.43
C GLN A 29 13.36 3.06 10.70
N LEU A 30 12.20 3.15 11.31
CA LEU A 30 11.10 3.95 10.76
C LEU A 30 11.15 5.37 11.38
N LYS A 31 12.08 6.21 10.92
CA LYS A 31 12.14 7.61 11.32
C LYS A 31 10.98 8.41 10.72
N VAL A 32 10.30 9.17 11.55
CA VAL A 32 9.29 10.16 11.17
C VAL A 32 9.96 11.31 10.45
N ILE A 33 9.60 11.56 9.22
CA ILE A 33 9.87 12.83 8.58
C ILE A 33 8.54 13.59 8.57
N ILE A 34 8.43 14.58 9.45
CA ILE A 34 7.33 15.55 9.42
C ILE A 34 7.75 16.61 8.40
N ALA A 35 7.35 16.47 7.15
CA ALA A 35 7.44 17.54 6.19
C ALA A 35 6.10 18.26 6.16
N GLY A 36 6.15 19.58 6.36
CA GLY A 36 4.98 20.45 6.42
C GLY A 36 4.29 20.58 5.06
N ASP A 37 3.43 19.64 4.78
CA ASP A 37 2.47 19.74 3.68
C ASP A 37 1.11 19.33 4.27
N ALA A 38 0.18 20.28 4.32
CA ALA A 38 -1.08 20.12 5.06
C ALA A 38 -1.82 18.87 4.58
N GLY A 39 -1.97 17.89 5.45
CA GLY A 39 -2.75 16.67 5.22
C GLY A 39 -1.98 15.37 5.08
N ARG A 40 -0.64 15.38 4.90
CA ARG A 40 0.17 14.16 4.86
C ARG A 40 0.75 13.83 6.23
N ARG A 41 0.39 12.68 6.78
CA ARG A 41 0.96 12.17 8.03
C ARG A 41 1.87 10.97 7.75
N TRP A 42 3.14 11.09 8.10
CA TRP A 42 4.10 9.99 8.10
C TRP A 42 4.11 9.37 9.50
N THR A 43 3.86 8.07 9.63
CA THR A 43 3.80 7.41 10.94
C THR A 43 4.84 6.31 11.07
N ASN A 44 5.59 6.33 12.17
CA ASN A 44 6.53 5.25 12.54
C ASN A 44 5.82 4.00 13.10
N ALA A 45 4.67 4.19 13.71
CA ALA A 45 3.83 3.10 14.20
C ALA A 45 2.64 2.95 13.25
N MET A 46 2.83 2.16 12.21
CA MET A 46 1.74 1.78 11.31
C MET A 46 0.70 1.01 12.11
N ASN A 47 -0.54 1.55 12.18
CA ASN A 47 -1.62 0.84 12.84
C ASN A 47 -1.96 -0.47 12.11
N GLN A 48 -2.60 -1.41 12.80
CA GLN A 48 -2.90 -2.74 12.25
C GLN A 48 -3.78 -2.69 10.98
N ARG A 49 -4.63 -1.67 10.84
CA ARG A 49 -5.48 -1.50 9.63
C ARG A 49 -4.63 -1.11 8.44
N THR A 50 -3.76 -0.12 8.60
CA THR A 50 -2.85 0.35 7.55
C THR A 50 -1.89 -0.77 7.14
N LYS A 51 -1.33 -1.51 8.10
CA LYS A 51 -0.49 -2.68 7.83
C LYS A 51 -1.22 -3.71 6.96
N ARG A 52 -2.40 -4.15 7.37
CA ARG A 52 -3.23 -5.11 6.62
C ARG A 52 -3.58 -4.61 5.22
N GLY A 53 -3.94 -3.32 5.09
CA GLY A 53 -4.27 -2.70 3.81
C GLY A 53 -3.09 -2.70 2.85
N ILE A 54 -1.91 -2.26 3.31
CA ILE A 54 -0.67 -2.26 2.52
C ILE A 54 -0.21 -3.68 2.17
N GLU A 55 -0.32 -4.64 3.08
CA GLU A 55 -0.01 -6.05 2.81
C GLU A 55 -0.94 -6.63 1.72
N SER A 56 -2.22 -6.24 1.71
CA SER A 56 -3.16 -6.66 0.66
C SER A 56 -2.83 -6.03 -0.69
N ALA A 57 -2.45 -4.75 -0.71
CA ALA A 57 -1.98 -4.08 -1.92
C ALA A 57 -0.65 -4.69 -2.42
N CYS A 58 0.28 -5.01 -1.51
CA CYS A 58 1.53 -5.69 -1.82
C CYS A 58 1.29 -7.08 -2.42
N ARG A 59 0.35 -7.88 -1.87
CA ARG A 59 -0.02 -9.16 -2.50
C ARG A 59 -0.58 -8.97 -3.89
N ALA A 60 -1.47 -8.00 -4.08
CA ALA A 60 -2.03 -7.69 -5.40
C ALA A 60 -0.96 -7.25 -6.41
N SER A 61 0.09 -6.55 -5.98
CA SER A 61 1.17 -6.12 -6.87
C SER A 61 1.94 -7.30 -7.46
N LYS A 62 2.02 -8.44 -6.74
CA LYS A 62 2.68 -9.66 -7.24
C LYS A 62 1.97 -10.32 -8.43
N GLU A 63 0.69 -9.97 -8.65
CA GLU A 63 -0.09 -10.41 -9.83
C GLU A 63 0.19 -9.54 -11.07
N SER A 64 1.02 -8.51 -10.95
CA SER A 64 1.33 -7.60 -12.05
C SER A 64 2.30 -8.24 -13.05
N GLU A 65 1.92 -8.21 -14.32
CA GLU A 65 2.76 -8.63 -15.45
C GLU A 65 3.63 -7.49 -16.01
N PHE A 66 3.62 -6.32 -15.36
CA PHE A 66 4.34 -5.16 -15.84
C PHE A 66 5.86 -5.33 -15.63
N PRO A 67 6.72 -5.16 -16.66
CA PRO A 67 8.10 -5.61 -16.57
C PRO A 67 9.01 -4.73 -15.70
N ARG A 68 8.67 -3.44 -15.52
CA ARG A 68 9.54 -2.47 -14.84
C ARG A 68 9.20 -2.24 -13.38
N TYR A 69 7.90 -2.31 -13.04
CA TYR A 69 7.39 -2.03 -11.70
C TYR A 69 6.04 -2.69 -11.49
N HIS A 70 5.80 -3.10 -10.28
CA HIS A 70 4.58 -3.77 -9.88
C HIS A 70 3.80 -2.84 -8.94
N LEU A 71 2.57 -2.49 -9.34
CA LEU A 71 1.64 -1.77 -8.49
C LEU A 71 0.48 -2.67 -8.10
N GLY A 72 0.09 -2.56 -6.83
CA GLY A 72 -1.11 -3.18 -6.32
C GLY A 72 -1.95 -2.16 -5.57
N ALA A 73 -3.26 -2.31 -5.66
CA ALA A 73 -4.24 -1.52 -4.94
C ALA A 73 -5.18 -2.43 -4.15
N ALA A 74 -5.61 -2.00 -2.97
CA ALA A 74 -6.61 -2.68 -2.15
C ALA A 74 -7.60 -1.67 -1.58
N LEU A 75 -8.89 -1.97 -1.69
CA LEU A 75 -10.00 -1.16 -1.19
C LEU A 75 -10.62 -1.80 0.03
N TYR A 76 -10.68 -1.05 1.12
CA TYR A 76 -11.28 -1.47 2.37
C TYR A 76 -12.46 -0.58 2.73
N TYR A 77 -13.57 -1.20 3.10
CA TYR A 77 -14.75 -0.54 3.64
C TYR A 77 -14.95 -0.97 5.09
N LYS A 78 -14.85 -0.04 6.03
CA LYS A 78 -15.01 -0.33 7.47
C LYS A 78 -14.16 -1.52 7.97
N GLY A 79 -12.95 -1.68 7.42
CA GLY A 79 -12.03 -2.76 7.80
C GLY A 79 -12.20 -4.09 7.04
N VAL A 80 -13.16 -4.18 6.12
CA VAL A 80 -13.38 -5.34 5.24
C VAL A 80 -12.77 -5.08 3.87
N LEU A 81 -11.98 -6.02 3.35
CA LEU A 81 -11.42 -5.96 2.00
C LEU A 81 -12.55 -6.19 0.98
N LEU A 82 -12.80 -5.22 0.12
CA LEU A 82 -13.80 -5.33 -0.95
C LEU A 82 -13.20 -5.74 -2.29
N ALA A 83 -12.07 -5.16 -2.65
CA ALA A 83 -11.45 -5.41 -3.94
C ALA A 83 -9.94 -5.19 -3.90
N THR A 84 -9.24 -5.87 -4.80
CA THR A 84 -7.84 -5.65 -5.14
C THR A 84 -7.67 -5.43 -6.62
N GLY A 85 -6.58 -4.80 -7.03
CA GLY A 85 -6.20 -4.62 -8.42
C GLY A 85 -4.69 -4.52 -8.55
N CYS A 86 -4.15 -4.92 -9.69
CA CYS A 86 -2.76 -4.69 -10.06
C CYS A 86 -2.69 -3.95 -11.39
N ASN A 87 -1.58 -3.27 -11.66
CA ASN A 87 -1.35 -2.67 -12.95
C ASN A 87 -1.17 -3.75 -14.03
N SER A 88 -1.48 -3.40 -15.27
CA SER A 88 -1.41 -4.31 -16.41
C SER A 88 -1.06 -3.54 -17.67
N THR A 89 -0.41 -4.21 -18.62
CA THR A 89 -0.12 -3.69 -19.96
C THR A 89 -1.38 -3.52 -20.83
N LYS A 90 -2.50 -4.13 -20.41
CA LYS A 90 -3.78 -4.02 -21.12
C LYS A 90 -4.31 -2.59 -21.08
N THR A 91 -4.89 -2.12 -22.16
CA THR A 91 -5.55 -0.82 -22.23
C THR A 91 -6.90 -0.83 -21.49
N SER A 92 -7.29 0.32 -20.95
CA SER A 92 -8.58 0.51 -20.29
C SER A 92 -9.26 1.75 -20.86
N PRO A 93 -10.52 1.65 -21.35
CA PRO A 93 -11.29 2.80 -21.82
C PRO A 93 -11.42 3.90 -20.77
N LEU A 94 -11.64 3.51 -19.52
CA LEU A 94 -11.71 4.46 -18.39
C LEU A 94 -10.37 5.16 -18.19
N GLN A 95 -9.26 4.42 -18.18
CA GLN A 95 -7.92 5.02 -18.04
C GLN A 95 -7.62 5.97 -19.20
N LYS A 96 -7.98 5.59 -20.44
CA LYS A 96 -7.83 6.43 -21.62
C LYS A 96 -8.59 7.75 -21.47
N ARG A 97 -9.85 7.71 -21.03
CA ARG A 97 -10.66 8.90 -20.77
C ARG A 97 -10.00 9.81 -19.73
N LEU A 98 -9.64 9.26 -18.58
CA LEU A 98 -9.01 10.01 -17.49
C LEU A 98 -7.65 10.60 -17.87
N ASN A 99 -6.90 9.94 -18.73
CA ASN A 99 -5.64 10.47 -19.26
C ASN A 99 -5.88 11.62 -20.23
N ALA A 100 -6.87 11.53 -21.11
CA ALA A 100 -7.22 12.59 -22.05
C ALA A 100 -7.70 13.84 -21.32
N GLU A 101 -8.51 13.69 -20.27
CA GLU A 101 -9.03 14.83 -19.48
C GLU A 101 -7.95 15.63 -18.74
N ARG A 102 -6.74 15.11 -18.59
CA ARG A 102 -5.60 15.80 -17.98
C ARG A 102 -4.57 16.28 -19.00
N GLU A 103 -4.90 16.31 -20.28
CA GLU A 103 -4.01 16.71 -21.37
C GLU A 103 -2.69 15.91 -21.40
N PHE A 104 -2.76 14.65 -21.01
CA PHE A 104 -1.61 13.77 -20.99
C PHE A 104 -1.19 13.42 -22.42
N ASP A 105 0.01 13.84 -22.81
CA ASP A 105 0.56 13.49 -24.12
C ASP A 105 1.01 12.03 -24.16
N PRO A 106 0.32 11.20 -24.94
CA PRO A 106 0.68 9.79 -25.06
C PRO A 106 2.03 9.54 -25.69
N ASN A 107 2.53 10.47 -26.51
CA ASN A 107 3.78 10.27 -27.22
C ASN A 107 5.02 10.50 -26.34
N GLN A 108 4.86 11.24 -25.22
CA GLN A 108 5.95 11.52 -24.29
C GLN A 108 6.22 10.42 -23.28
N SER A 109 5.29 9.53 -23.00
CA SER A 109 5.40 8.61 -21.86
C SER A 109 5.64 7.16 -22.23
N GLY A 110 5.42 6.72 -23.47
CA GLY A 110 5.53 5.32 -23.89
C GLY A 110 4.62 4.32 -23.13
N VAL A 111 3.80 4.80 -22.18
CA VAL A 111 2.92 3.98 -21.34
C VAL A 111 1.51 4.54 -21.41
N VAL A 112 0.97 4.54 -22.60
CA VAL A 112 -0.29 5.16 -22.91
C VAL A 112 -1.42 4.22 -22.58
N ASN A 113 -2.33 4.68 -21.69
CA ASN A 113 -3.60 4.04 -21.41
C ASN A 113 -3.54 2.61 -20.84
N SER A 114 -2.37 2.20 -20.33
CA SER A 114 -2.26 0.96 -19.55
C SER A 114 -3.11 1.04 -18.28
N LEU A 115 -3.70 -0.06 -17.90
CA LEU A 115 -4.60 -0.13 -16.75
C LEU A 115 -3.80 0.05 -15.45
N HIS A 116 -4.13 1.07 -14.66
CA HIS A 116 -3.56 1.30 -13.34
C HIS A 116 -4.23 0.43 -12.28
N ALA A 117 -3.50 0.08 -11.24
CA ALA A 117 -3.96 -0.77 -10.15
C ALA A 117 -5.20 -0.20 -9.44
N GLU A 118 -5.20 1.11 -9.20
CA GLU A 118 -6.29 1.85 -8.56
C GLU A 118 -7.58 1.75 -9.41
N ILE A 119 -7.49 2.03 -10.71
CA ILE A 119 -8.63 1.97 -11.61
C ILE A 119 -9.18 0.54 -11.69
N ARG A 120 -8.30 -0.47 -11.71
CA ARG A 120 -8.72 -1.88 -11.70
C ARG A 120 -9.47 -2.25 -10.43
N ALA A 121 -9.00 -1.82 -9.26
CA ALA A 121 -9.68 -2.07 -8.00
C ALA A 121 -11.02 -1.32 -7.91
N LEU A 122 -11.02 -0.03 -8.25
CA LEU A 122 -12.20 0.84 -8.21
C LEU A 122 -13.31 0.36 -9.17
N SER A 123 -12.95 -0.14 -10.35
CA SER A 123 -13.90 -0.67 -11.32
C SER A 123 -14.74 -1.83 -10.78
N LYS A 124 -14.23 -2.57 -9.80
CA LYS A 124 -14.94 -3.70 -9.17
C LYS A 124 -15.99 -3.26 -8.16
N VAL A 125 -15.87 -2.06 -7.58
CA VAL A 125 -16.73 -1.58 -6.49
C VAL A 125 -17.58 -0.38 -6.87
N LYS A 126 -17.33 0.27 -7.99
CA LYS A 126 -17.99 1.54 -8.37
C LYS A 126 -19.53 1.47 -8.48
N TYR A 127 -20.09 0.27 -8.57
CA TYR A 127 -21.53 0.05 -8.65
C TYR A 127 -22.17 -0.36 -7.31
N LEU A 128 -21.36 -0.46 -6.25
CA LEU A 128 -21.90 -0.80 -4.94
C LEU A 128 -22.62 0.41 -4.33
N ASP A 129 -23.76 0.15 -3.72
CA ASP A 129 -24.50 1.15 -2.94
C ASP A 129 -23.92 1.26 -1.54
N ILE A 130 -22.81 2.01 -1.43
CA ILE A 130 -22.06 2.24 -0.19
C ILE A 130 -21.59 3.68 -0.10
N ASP A 131 -21.34 4.15 1.11
CA ASP A 131 -20.70 5.44 1.37
C ASP A 131 -19.20 5.39 1.02
N PHE A 132 -18.82 5.84 -0.17
CA PHE A 132 -17.44 5.85 -0.62
C PHE A 132 -16.51 6.71 0.27
N GLY A 133 -17.04 7.69 1.00
CA GLY A 133 -16.27 8.45 1.97
C GLY A 133 -15.72 7.62 3.14
N LYS A 134 -16.25 6.41 3.35
CA LYS A 134 -15.77 5.43 4.35
C LYS A 134 -14.84 4.38 3.76
N LEU A 135 -14.53 4.45 2.45
CA LEU A 135 -13.51 3.62 1.85
C LEU A 135 -12.10 4.16 2.19
N THR A 136 -11.18 3.24 2.35
CA THR A 136 -9.74 3.53 2.37
C THR A 136 -9.09 2.80 1.21
N LEU A 137 -8.38 3.54 0.36
CA LEU A 137 -7.59 2.97 -0.72
C LEU A 137 -6.13 2.84 -0.26
N TYR A 138 -5.61 1.64 -0.38
CA TYR A 138 -4.20 1.32 -0.15
C TYR A 138 -3.52 1.05 -1.47
N VAL A 139 -2.35 1.67 -1.70
CA VAL A 139 -1.58 1.50 -2.94
C VAL A 139 -0.13 1.15 -2.60
N TYR A 140 0.39 0.13 -3.23
CA TYR A 140 1.76 -0.32 -3.05
C TYR A 140 2.47 -0.41 -4.40
N ARG A 141 3.74 0.03 -4.42
CA ARG A 141 4.60 -0.05 -5.60
C ARG A 141 5.97 -0.58 -5.22
N GLU A 142 6.47 -1.46 -6.06
CA GLU A 142 7.88 -1.88 -6.04
C GLU A 142 8.44 -1.93 -7.47
N TYR A 143 9.73 -1.74 -7.59
CA TYR A 143 10.46 -2.02 -8.82
C TYR A 143 10.72 -3.50 -8.98
N ALA A 144 11.11 -3.94 -10.20
CA ALA A 144 11.46 -5.33 -10.49
C ALA A 144 12.61 -5.87 -9.61
N ASN A 145 13.47 -5.00 -9.08
CA ASN A 145 14.53 -5.33 -8.13
C ASN A 145 14.05 -5.44 -6.65
N GLY A 146 12.74 -5.33 -6.41
CA GLY A 146 12.14 -5.41 -5.06
C GLY A 146 12.19 -4.12 -4.24
N ASN A 147 12.80 -3.06 -4.73
CA ASN A 147 12.84 -1.79 -4.02
C ASN A 147 11.46 -1.13 -4.01
N LYS A 148 11.02 -0.71 -2.83
CA LYS A 148 9.78 0.06 -2.68
C LYS A 148 9.89 1.41 -3.38
N ALA A 149 8.76 1.90 -3.87
CA ALA A 149 8.69 3.17 -4.56
C ALA A 149 7.45 3.98 -4.18
N MET A 150 7.45 5.25 -4.57
CA MET A 150 6.31 6.14 -4.42
C MET A 150 5.10 5.60 -5.19
N ALA A 151 4.02 5.31 -4.47
CA ALA A 151 2.77 4.78 -5.01
C ALA A 151 1.59 5.76 -4.87
N ARG A 152 1.86 7.06 -4.69
CA ARG A 152 0.77 8.04 -4.69
C ARG A 152 0.03 7.97 -6.01
N PRO A 153 -1.31 7.86 -6.02
CA PRO A 153 -2.09 7.84 -7.24
C PRO A 153 -1.74 9.00 -8.18
N CYS A 154 -1.58 8.72 -9.46
CA CYS A 154 -1.31 9.75 -10.45
C CYS A 154 -2.51 10.73 -10.58
N PRO A 155 -2.34 11.93 -11.16
CA PRO A 155 -3.41 12.91 -11.27
C PRO A 155 -4.71 12.35 -11.88
N ALA A 156 -4.62 11.48 -12.89
CA ALA A 156 -5.78 10.85 -13.51
C ALA A 156 -6.52 9.91 -12.54
N CYS A 157 -5.79 9.03 -11.82
CA CYS A 157 -6.38 8.17 -10.80
C CYS A 157 -6.93 8.99 -9.64
N MET A 158 -6.22 10.03 -9.20
CA MET A 158 -6.63 10.91 -8.10
C MET A 158 -7.95 11.62 -8.43
N LYS A 159 -8.11 12.11 -9.66
CA LYS A 159 -9.39 12.70 -10.10
C LYS A 159 -10.53 11.71 -9.92
N TYR A 160 -10.38 10.48 -10.41
CA TYR A 160 -11.42 9.47 -10.31
C TYR A 160 -11.72 9.05 -8.86
N ILE A 161 -10.69 8.97 -8.01
CA ILE A 161 -10.83 8.69 -6.58
C ILE A 161 -11.67 9.76 -5.91
N LYS A 162 -11.42 11.05 -6.23
CA LYS A 162 -12.21 12.19 -5.72
C LYS A 162 -13.65 12.18 -6.26
N GLU A 163 -13.86 11.92 -7.55
CA GLU A 163 -15.18 11.81 -8.17
C GLU A 163 -16.06 10.75 -7.49
N LEU A 164 -15.46 9.64 -7.05
CA LEU A 164 -16.15 8.61 -6.29
C LEU A 164 -16.40 9.00 -4.82
N GLY A 165 -15.82 10.09 -4.33
CA GLY A 165 -15.97 10.56 -2.96
C GLY A 165 -15.08 9.86 -1.93
N ILE A 166 -14.03 9.14 -2.36
CA ILE A 166 -13.06 8.51 -1.45
C ILE A 166 -12.20 9.60 -0.82
N LYS A 167 -12.09 9.60 0.51
CA LYS A 167 -11.40 10.62 1.31
C LYS A 167 -10.09 10.17 1.93
N HIS A 168 -9.80 8.87 1.95
CA HIS A 168 -8.63 8.33 2.63
C HIS A 168 -7.82 7.45 1.69
N ILE A 169 -6.54 7.79 1.53
CA ILE A 169 -5.58 6.99 0.79
C ILE A 169 -4.33 6.74 1.64
N CYS A 170 -3.78 5.55 1.52
CA CYS A 170 -2.50 5.16 2.10
C CYS A 170 -1.64 4.56 0.99
N TYR A 171 -0.37 4.93 0.92
CA TYR A 171 0.48 4.45 -0.17
C TYR A 171 1.94 4.27 0.27
N SER A 172 2.64 3.35 -0.42
CA SER A 172 4.07 3.15 -0.18
C SER A 172 4.88 4.33 -0.72
N THR A 173 6.02 4.55 -0.07
CA THR A 173 7.09 5.45 -0.51
C THR A 173 8.42 4.71 -0.41
N ALA A 174 9.51 5.31 -0.83
CA ALA A 174 10.84 4.73 -0.64
C ALA A 174 11.15 4.49 0.85
N ASP A 175 10.69 5.39 1.73
CA ASP A 175 11.04 5.44 3.13
C ASP A 175 10.00 4.81 4.07
N GLY A 176 8.83 4.43 3.56
CA GLY A 176 7.77 3.90 4.40
C GLY A 176 6.38 3.96 3.79
N ILE A 177 5.39 4.35 4.59
CA ILE A 177 3.99 4.48 4.20
C ILE A 177 3.52 5.89 4.50
N ALA A 178 2.84 6.50 3.54
CA ALA A 178 2.14 7.78 3.69
C ALA A 178 0.63 7.57 3.79
N GLU A 179 -0.02 8.37 4.61
CA GLU A 179 -1.47 8.49 4.69
C GLU A 179 -1.85 9.91 4.26
N GLU A 180 -2.86 10.02 3.42
CA GLU A 180 -3.35 11.30 2.93
C GLU A 180 -4.88 11.33 3.02
N ARG A 181 -5.41 12.41 3.56
CA ARG A 181 -6.84 12.74 3.46
C ARG A 181 -7.01 13.66 2.25
N ILE A 182 -7.90 13.27 1.38
CA ILE A 182 -8.27 14.01 0.16
C ILE A 182 -9.65 14.65 0.35
N ASP A 183 -9.73 15.94 0.08
CA ASP A 183 -10.97 16.72 0.09
C ASP A 183 -11.51 16.88 -1.33
#